data_b63c197d486ba2d574b0de37e19fd09f
#
_entry.id   b63c197d486ba2d574b0de37e19fd09f
#
_cell.length_a   1.000
_cell.length_b   1.000
_cell.length_c   1.000
_cell.angle_alpha   90.00
_cell.angle_beta   90.00
_cell.angle_gamma   90.00
#
_symmetry.space_group_name_H-M   'P 1'
#
loop_
_entity.id
_entity.type
_entity.pdbx_description
1 polymer ?
#
loop_
_entity_poly.entity_id
_entity_poly.type
_entity_poly.pdbx_seq_one_letter_code
_entity_poly.pdbx_strand_id
1 'polypeptide(L)'
;MNHFQKQISESISWLRFPLVLMVVFIHSGGFGEFQTDSFKFSALADINLYDFLRILVSRILCQVAVPLFFIISGYLFYTKFNIQGWSWGILIKKIKSRIYTLLIPYLSWNILRFVYDEGLWLLQSIRHGESISTSVCLILSKISPKIFFNYGYTDTGYINWNHELTMMSVPAHTPFWYVRDLIVLVIMSPLIYFLLKRLMGGQILILLAIYIAMPFDNIDIRGLAFFSIGGYIQLSFQKNRTKGIRVSNSLCGLGMGLFLLLSFINVFYRSILPITVLIGISAVILLSLKLSSRIKINEQLSKSSFFMFAFHMFLVVMVNTLYGMSHLEINNEFVLLLMYLVLPIVYCILSYFAYRLICKNRHLSLLLLGKRS
;
A
#
# COMPACT_ATOMS: atom_id res chain seq x y z
N MET A 1 -22.33 -1.44 20.02
CA MET A 1 -21.14 -2.16 19.52
C MET A 1 -20.71 -3.12 20.60
N ASN A 2 -20.64 -4.44 20.33
CA ASN A 2 -20.20 -5.42 21.30
C ASN A 2 -18.68 -5.35 21.51
N HIS A 3 -18.15 -6.03 22.58
CA HIS A 3 -16.73 -5.97 22.94
C HIS A 3 -15.80 -6.41 21.79
N PHE A 4 -16.20 -7.44 21.04
CA PHE A 4 -15.45 -7.92 19.86
C PHE A 4 -15.35 -6.83 18.78
N GLN A 5 -16.46 -6.21 18.43
CA GLN A 5 -16.47 -5.15 17.38
C GLN A 5 -15.64 -3.94 17.79
N LYS A 6 -15.65 -3.57 19.08
CA LYS A 6 -14.82 -2.50 19.61
C LYS A 6 -13.34 -2.82 19.45
N GLN A 7 -12.92 -4.01 19.87
CA GLN A 7 -11.53 -4.47 19.75
C GLN A 7 -11.02 -4.48 18.31
N ILE A 8 -11.82 -4.97 17.35
CA ILE A 8 -11.45 -4.94 15.93
C ILE A 8 -11.36 -3.50 15.42
N SER A 9 -12.29 -2.62 15.80
CA SER A 9 -12.24 -1.21 15.38
C SER A 9 -10.99 -0.49 15.91
N GLU A 10 -10.63 -0.74 17.16
CA GLU A 10 -9.40 -0.21 17.78
C GLU A 10 -8.15 -0.76 17.09
N SER A 11 -8.12 -2.06 16.78
CA SER A 11 -7.04 -2.72 16.05
C SER A 11 -6.87 -2.14 14.64
N ILE A 12 -7.96 -1.95 13.89
CA ILE A 12 -7.93 -1.31 12.56
C ILE A 12 -7.41 0.14 12.65
N SER A 13 -7.88 0.88 13.64
CA SER A 13 -7.43 2.26 13.86
C SER A 13 -5.94 2.33 14.19
N TRP A 14 -5.46 1.38 15.00
CA TRP A 14 -4.06 1.22 15.39
C TRP A 14 -3.17 0.88 14.17
N LEU A 15 -3.63 -0.01 13.29
CA LEU A 15 -2.86 -0.46 12.13
C LEU A 15 -2.66 0.62 11.07
N ARG A 16 -3.56 1.58 10.91
CA ARG A 16 -3.53 2.52 9.77
C ARG A 16 -2.20 3.24 9.60
N PHE A 17 -1.67 3.83 10.65
CA PHE A 17 -0.41 4.56 10.57
C PHE A 17 0.81 3.64 10.37
N PRO A 18 1.02 2.55 11.13
CA PRO A 18 2.10 1.61 10.89
C PRO A 18 2.12 1.06 9.46
N LEU A 19 0.96 0.72 8.89
CA LEU A 19 0.87 0.22 7.52
C LEU A 19 1.28 1.28 6.50
N VAL A 20 0.91 2.54 6.72
CA VAL A 20 1.36 3.64 5.84
C VAL A 20 2.86 3.85 5.96
N LEU A 21 3.43 3.83 7.17
CA LEU A 21 4.88 3.91 7.36
C LEU A 21 5.61 2.79 6.61
N MET A 22 5.08 1.55 6.65
CA MET A 22 5.63 0.44 5.86
C MET A 22 5.58 0.75 4.35
N VAL A 23 4.49 1.32 3.83
CA VAL A 23 4.41 1.71 2.41
C VAL A 23 5.44 2.79 2.07
N VAL A 24 5.65 3.77 2.95
CA VAL A 24 6.69 4.79 2.75
C VAL A 24 8.08 4.15 2.69
N PHE A 25 8.38 3.16 3.54
CA PHE A 25 9.64 2.40 3.47
C PHE A 25 9.80 1.63 2.16
N ILE A 26 8.71 1.05 1.59
CA ILE A 26 8.75 0.37 0.28
C ILE A 26 9.27 1.30 -0.82
N HIS A 27 8.91 2.58 -0.77
CA HIS A 27 9.23 3.56 -1.80
C HIS A 27 10.47 4.42 -1.49
N SER A 28 11.08 4.29 -0.31
CA SER A 28 12.16 5.18 0.15
C SER A 28 13.57 4.62 -0.05
N GLY A 29 13.80 3.74 -1.00
CA GLY A 29 15.09 3.08 -1.19
C GLY A 29 15.80 3.44 -2.49
N GLY A 30 15.78 4.70 -2.93
CA GLY A 30 16.28 5.12 -4.24
C GLY A 30 17.74 5.61 -4.30
N PHE A 31 18.52 5.48 -3.23
CA PHE A 31 19.90 5.98 -3.17
C PHE A 31 20.90 4.83 -3.27
N GLY A 32 21.98 5.04 -4.02
CA GLY A 32 23.02 4.04 -4.26
C GLY A 32 22.68 3.06 -5.38
N GLU A 33 23.64 2.26 -5.78
CA GLU A 33 23.46 1.21 -6.78
C GLU A 33 22.73 0.02 -6.15
N PHE A 34 21.57 -0.31 -6.71
CA PHE A 34 20.82 -1.50 -6.32
C PHE A 34 21.11 -2.63 -7.29
N GLN A 35 21.83 -3.63 -6.85
CA GLN A 35 22.19 -4.72 -7.72
C GLN A 35 21.12 -5.81 -7.81
N THR A 36 20.38 -6.09 -6.74
CA THR A 36 19.38 -7.17 -6.72
C THR A 36 18.26 -6.91 -5.71
N ASP A 37 17.10 -7.53 -5.94
CA ASP A 37 15.98 -7.57 -4.97
C ASP A 37 16.11 -8.72 -3.94
N SER A 38 17.09 -9.60 -4.14
CA SER A 38 17.46 -10.68 -3.22
C SER A 38 18.91 -11.08 -3.46
N PHE A 39 19.57 -11.63 -2.42
CA PHE A 39 20.93 -12.14 -2.55
C PHE A 39 20.93 -13.62 -2.90
N LYS A 40 21.84 -14.02 -3.80
CA LYS A 40 22.18 -15.42 -3.99
C LYS A 40 23.18 -15.87 -2.91
N PHE A 41 23.15 -17.13 -2.53
CA PHE A 41 23.98 -17.68 -1.46
C PHE A 41 25.50 -17.45 -1.71
N SER A 42 25.92 -17.45 -2.98
CA SER A 42 27.29 -17.17 -3.40
C SER A 42 27.73 -15.71 -3.22
N ALA A 43 26.79 -14.78 -3.00
CA ALA A 43 27.06 -13.35 -2.86
C ALA A 43 27.11 -12.87 -1.40
N LEU A 44 27.09 -13.79 -0.42
CA LEU A 44 27.09 -13.42 1.01
C LEU A 44 28.32 -12.61 1.43
N ALA A 45 29.46 -12.81 0.79
CA ALA A 45 30.70 -12.11 1.11
C ALA A 45 30.65 -10.62 0.73
N ASP A 46 29.79 -10.25 -0.22
CA ASP A 46 29.71 -8.89 -0.77
C ASP A 46 28.47 -8.10 -0.25
N ILE A 47 27.71 -8.70 0.68
CA ILE A 47 26.51 -8.07 1.22
C ILE A 47 26.92 -6.96 2.19
N ASN A 48 26.57 -5.72 1.85
CA ASN A 48 26.64 -4.61 2.78
C ASN A 48 25.39 -4.50 3.65
N LEU A 49 25.51 -3.87 4.82
CA LEU A 49 24.43 -3.75 5.80
C LEU A 49 23.24 -2.93 5.26
N TYR A 50 23.52 -1.92 4.45
CA TYR A 50 22.48 -1.07 3.84
C TYR A 50 21.58 -1.88 2.92
N ASP A 51 22.13 -2.63 1.97
CA ASP A 51 21.35 -3.46 1.05
C ASP A 51 20.60 -4.56 1.77
N PHE A 52 21.25 -5.21 2.75
CA PHE A 52 20.61 -6.24 3.57
C PHE A 52 19.36 -5.68 4.28
N LEU A 53 19.49 -4.56 5.00
CA LEU A 53 18.37 -3.97 5.73
C LEU A 53 17.30 -3.42 4.78
N ARG A 54 17.66 -2.85 3.66
CA ARG A 54 16.73 -2.38 2.64
C ARG A 54 15.89 -3.53 2.08
N ILE A 55 16.53 -4.65 1.72
CA ILE A 55 15.82 -5.83 1.23
C ILE A 55 14.93 -6.40 2.33
N LEU A 56 15.47 -6.62 3.52
CA LEU A 56 14.73 -7.19 4.65
C LEU A 56 13.50 -6.34 4.98
N VAL A 57 13.66 -5.03 5.13
CA VAL A 57 12.57 -4.13 5.54
C VAL A 57 11.62 -3.85 4.38
N SER A 58 12.10 -3.23 3.28
CA SER A 58 11.23 -2.74 2.22
C SER A 58 10.68 -3.83 1.32
N ARG A 59 11.52 -4.86 1.01
CA ARG A 59 11.15 -5.90 0.05
C ARG A 59 10.52 -7.14 0.68
N ILE A 60 10.57 -7.27 2.02
CA ILE A 60 10.03 -8.44 2.71
C ILE A 60 9.07 -8.02 3.83
N LEU A 61 9.56 -7.43 4.92
CA LEU A 61 8.72 -7.11 6.10
C LEU A 61 7.54 -6.19 5.75
N CYS A 62 7.78 -5.14 4.97
CA CYS A 62 6.76 -4.16 4.61
C CYS A 62 5.74 -4.69 3.58
N GLN A 63 5.99 -5.83 2.93
CA GLN A 63 5.06 -6.40 1.94
C GLN A 63 3.72 -6.87 2.52
N VAL A 64 3.59 -6.97 3.83
CA VAL A 64 2.31 -7.24 4.52
C VAL A 64 1.34 -6.05 4.50
N ALA A 65 1.83 -4.84 4.22
CA ALA A 65 1.04 -3.61 4.35
C ALA A 65 -0.16 -3.58 3.38
N VAL A 66 0.09 -3.79 2.08
CA VAL A 66 -0.95 -3.71 1.05
C VAL A 66 -2.00 -4.81 1.20
N PRO A 67 -1.64 -6.09 1.40
CA PRO A 67 -2.60 -7.13 1.75
C PRO A 67 -3.49 -6.79 2.94
N LEU A 68 -2.92 -6.25 4.01
CA LEU A 68 -3.69 -5.82 5.19
C LEU A 68 -4.65 -4.67 4.87
N PHE A 69 -4.27 -3.73 4.02
CA PHE A 69 -5.20 -2.69 3.56
C PHE A 69 -6.38 -3.26 2.78
N PHE A 70 -6.18 -4.27 1.93
CA PHE A 70 -7.27 -4.96 1.24
C PHE A 70 -8.17 -5.72 2.23
N ILE A 71 -7.60 -6.45 3.19
CA ILE A 71 -8.38 -7.16 4.24
C ILE A 71 -9.23 -6.17 5.04
N ILE A 72 -8.64 -5.07 5.52
CA ILE A 72 -9.36 -4.03 6.26
C ILE A 72 -10.48 -3.42 5.40
N SER A 73 -10.20 -3.17 4.12
CA SER A 73 -11.18 -2.59 3.20
C SER A 73 -12.36 -3.52 2.95
N GLY A 74 -12.13 -4.80 2.72
CA GLY A 74 -13.17 -5.82 2.58
C GLY A 74 -13.99 -5.99 3.85
N TYR A 75 -13.33 -6.07 4.99
CA TYR A 75 -13.99 -6.14 6.30
C TYR A 75 -14.93 -4.95 6.52
N LEU A 76 -14.46 -3.73 6.34
CA LEU A 76 -15.26 -2.51 6.54
C LEU A 76 -16.36 -2.36 5.48
N PHE A 77 -16.13 -2.84 4.25
CA PHE A 77 -17.14 -2.74 3.20
C PHE A 77 -18.37 -3.58 3.52
N TYR A 78 -18.19 -4.81 3.98
CA TYR A 78 -19.31 -5.74 4.23
C TYR A 78 -19.99 -5.56 5.61
N THR A 79 -19.56 -4.61 6.45
CA THR A 79 -20.12 -4.41 7.81
C THR A 79 -21.64 -4.26 7.82
N LYS A 80 -22.22 -3.44 6.93
CA LYS A 80 -23.68 -3.23 6.88
C LYS A 80 -24.43 -4.44 6.33
N PHE A 81 -23.82 -5.17 5.39
CA PHE A 81 -24.42 -6.37 4.80
C PHE A 81 -24.48 -7.53 5.80
N ASN A 82 -23.60 -7.59 6.75
CA ASN A 82 -23.66 -8.59 7.82
C ASN A 82 -24.86 -8.34 8.75
N ILE A 83 -25.16 -7.08 9.08
CA ILE A 83 -26.22 -6.71 10.01
C ILE A 83 -27.62 -6.81 9.36
N GLN A 84 -27.75 -6.29 8.15
CA GLN A 84 -29.05 -6.09 7.46
C GLN A 84 -29.30 -7.09 6.32
N GLY A 85 -28.35 -8.00 6.03
CA GLY A 85 -28.39 -8.86 4.86
C GLY A 85 -28.06 -8.11 3.56
N TRP A 86 -28.20 -8.81 2.43
CA TRP A 86 -28.00 -8.22 1.11
C TRP A 86 -29.16 -7.31 0.74
N SER A 87 -28.85 -6.10 0.29
CA SER A 87 -29.79 -5.14 -0.25
C SER A 87 -29.13 -4.24 -1.28
N TRP A 88 -29.77 -4.08 -2.44
CA TRP A 88 -29.33 -3.15 -3.48
C TRP A 88 -29.29 -1.69 -2.98
N GLY A 89 -30.23 -1.30 -2.11
CA GLY A 89 -30.24 0.02 -1.50
C GLY A 89 -29.01 0.29 -0.62
N ILE A 90 -28.54 -0.73 0.11
CA ILE A 90 -27.30 -0.65 0.89
C ILE A 90 -26.10 -0.52 -0.04
N LEU A 91 -26.06 -1.32 -1.12
CA LEU A 91 -24.97 -1.29 -2.11
C LEU A 91 -24.85 0.09 -2.76
N ILE A 92 -25.94 0.64 -3.27
CA ILE A 92 -25.97 1.96 -3.92
C ILE A 92 -25.49 3.04 -2.96
N LYS A 93 -25.94 3.04 -1.70
CA LYS A 93 -25.46 3.98 -0.66
C LYS A 93 -23.97 3.82 -0.41
N LYS A 94 -23.46 2.58 -0.40
CA LYS A 94 -22.03 2.29 -0.24
C LYS A 94 -21.22 2.79 -1.45
N ILE A 95 -21.66 2.51 -2.67
CA ILE A 95 -20.99 2.97 -3.91
C ILE A 95 -20.95 4.50 -3.95
N LYS A 96 -22.10 5.19 -3.71
CA LYS A 96 -22.13 6.66 -3.62
C LYS A 96 -21.13 7.20 -2.58
N SER A 97 -21.05 6.57 -1.41
CA SER A 97 -20.04 6.96 -0.41
C SER A 97 -18.61 6.75 -0.91
N ARG A 98 -18.34 5.68 -1.68
CA ARG A 98 -17.00 5.39 -2.22
C ARG A 98 -16.59 6.32 -3.37
N ILE A 99 -17.53 6.87 -4.12
CA ILE A 99 -17.23 7.95 -5.08
C ILE A 99 -16.53 9.11 -4.36
N TYR A 100 -17.08 9.57 -3.25
CA TYR A 100 -16.48 10.68 -2.50
C TYR A 100 -15.20 10.31 -1.75
N THR A 101 -15.08 9.07 -1.25
CA THR A 101 -13.96 8.69 -0.38
C THR A 101 -12.82 7.99 -1.13
N LEU A 102 -13.04 7.52 -2.34
CA LEU A 102 -12.03 6.83 -3.15
C LEU A 102 -11.86 7.48 -4.53
N LEU A 103 -12.96 7.60 -5.32
CA LEU A 103 -12.85 8.00 -6.73
C LEU A 103 -12.42 9.47 -6.87
N ILE A 104 -13.01 10.40 -6.15
CA ILE A 104 -12.61 11.82 -6.22
C ILE A 104 -11.14 12.00 -5.81
N PRO A 105 -10.67 11.51 -4.64
CA PRO A 105 -9.25 11.58 -4.32
C PRO A 105 -8.37 10.85 -5.34
N TYR A 106 -8.80 9.70 -5.85
CA TYR A 106 -8.07 8.96 -6.87
C TYR A 106 -7.79 9.82 -8.11
N LEU A 107 -8.83 10.46 -8.66
CA LEU A 107 -8.69 11.31 -9.84
C LEU A 107 -7.83 12.54 -9.52
N SER A 108 -8.07 13.21 -8.41
CA SER A 108 -7.34 14.41 -8.00
C SER A 108 -5.84 14.17 -7.84
N TRP A 109 -5.45 13.09 -7.16
CA TRP A 109 -4.04 12.78 -6.95
C TRP A 109 -3.32 12.35 -8.23
N ASN A 110 -4.00 11.64 -9.15
CA ASN A 110 -3.41 11.29 -10.44
C ASN A 110 -3.20 12.53 -11.33
N ILE A 111 -4.16 13.46 -11.34
CA ILE A 111 -4.02 14.73 -12.06
C ILE A 111 -2.87 15.55 -11.46
N LEU A 112 -2.83 15.69 -10.12
CA LEU A 112 -1.75 16.42 -9.45
C LEU A 112 -0.37 15.81 -9.75
N ARG A 113 -0.30 14.49 -9.78
CA ARG A 113 0.95 13.78 -10.08
C ARG A 113 1.36 14.00 -11.53
N PHE A 114 0.45 13.87 -12.47
CA PHE A 114 0.70 14.16 -13.88
C PHE A 114 1.23 15.59 -14.07
N VAL A 115 0.54 16.59 -13.50
CA VAL A 115 0.95 18.00 -13.59
C VAL A 115 2.33 18.21 -12.95
N TYR A 116 2.62 17.55 -11.84
CA TYR A 116 3.91 17.65 -11.17
C TYR A 116 5.06 17.07 -12.02
N ASP A 117 4.89 15.86 -12.54
CA ASP A 117 5.93 15.18 -13.32
C ASP A 117 6.18 15.89 -14.65
N GLU A 118 5.11 16.22 -15.39
CA GLU A 118 5.22 16.93 -16.66
C GLU A 118 5.71 18.38 -16.46
N GLY A 119 5.39 19.02 -15.34
CA GLY A 119 5.93 20.33 -14.96
C GLY A 119 7.42 20.29 -14.70
N LEU A 120 7.92 19.28 -13.99
CA LEU A 120 9.36 19.09 -13.80
C LEU A 120 10.07 18.79 -15.13
N TRP A 121 9.48 17.93 -15.96
CA TRP A 121 10.02 17.64 -17.28
C TRP A 121 10.09 18.89 -18.16
N LEU A 122 9.04 19.74 -18.17
CA LEU A 122 9.02 20.99 -18.91
C LEU A 122 10.14 21.93 -18.45
N LEU A 123 10.35 22.06 -17.14
CA LEU A 123 11.45 22.89 -16.61
C LEU A 123 12.82 22.37 -17.06
N GLN A 124 13.01 21.05 -17.10
CA GLN A 124 14.24 20.43 -17.57
C GLN A 124 14.43 20.67 -19.08
N SER A 125 13.40 20.48 -19.91
CA SER A 125 13.43 20.74 -21.35
C SER A 125 13.80 22.19 -21.67
N ILE A 126 13.20 23.15 -20.97
CA ILE A 126 13.55 24.58 -21.11
C ILE A 126 15.02 24.83 -20.75
N ARG A 127 15.51 24.20 -19.68
CA ARG A 127 16.90 24.32 -19.24
C ARG A 127 17.89 23.76 -20.25
N HIS A 128 17.49 22.73 -21.01
CA HIS A 128 18.28 22.15 -22.10
C HIS A 128 18.11 22.90 -23.43
N GLY A 129 17.38 24.03 -23.48
CA GLY A 129 17.23 24.86 -24.67
C GLY A 129 16.16 24.36 -25.65
N GLU A 130 15.30 23.44 -25.24
CA GLU A 130 14.18 23.00 -26.07
C GLU A 130 13.10 24.08 -26.21
N SER A 131 12.39 24.04 -27.34
CA SER A 131 11.28 24.97 -27.58
C SER A 131 10.11 24.71 -26.63
N ILE A 132 9.67 25.76 -25.94
CA ILE A 132 8.51 25.68 -25.01
C ILE A 132 7.26 25.18 -25.74
N SER A 133 7.00 25.67 -26.97
CA SER A 133 5.83 25.24 -27.74
C SER A 133 5.85 23.76 -28.05
N THR A 134 7.00 23.22 -28.46
CA THR A 134 7.17 21.78 -28.72
C THR A 134 6.97 20.96 -27.45
N SER A 135 7.58 21.38 -26.34
CA SER A 135 7.45 20.69 -25.06
C SER A 135 6.00 20.70 -24.54
N VAL A 136 5.29 21.82 -24.67
CA VAL A 136 3.87 21.90 -24.29
C VAL A 136 3.00 21.02 -25.19
N CYS A 137 3.23 20.99 -26.50
CA CYS A 137 2.50 20.09 -27.42
C CYS A 137 2.70 18.61 -27.04
N LEU A 138 3.92 18.22 -26.66
CA LEU A 138 4.22 16.87 -26.19
C LEU A 138 3.48 16.54 -24.89
N ILE A 139 3.42 17.46 -23.92
CA ILE A 139 2.65 17.27 -22.69
C ILE A 139 1.16 17.09 -23.01
N LEU A 140 0.61 17.96 -23.87
CA LEU A 140 -0.81 17.88 -24.24
C LEU A 140 -1.15 16.56 -24.94
N SER A 141 -0.24 16.00 -25.75
CA SER A 141 -0.43 14.70 -26.41
C SER A 141 -0.51 13.52 -25.43
N LYS A 142 0.06 13.66 -24.22
CA LYS A 142 0.01 12.65 -23.15
C LYS A 142 -1.30 12.67 -22.38
N ILE A 143 -2.12 13.73 -22.52
CA ILE A 143 -3.41 13.82 -21.80
C ILE A 143 -4.37 12.79 -22.39
N SER A 144 -4.59 11.73 -21.62
CA SER A 144 -5.47 10.64 -22.03
C SER A 144 -6.01 9.91 -20.80
N PRO A 145 -7.06 9.07 -20.94
CA PRO A 145 -7.54 8.23 -19.85
C PRO A 145 -6.46 7.30 -19.25
N LYS A 146 -5.37 7.05 -19.96
CA LYS A 146 -4.24 6.26 -19.48
C LYS A 146 -3.65 6.80 -18.16
N ILE A 147 -3.73 8.12 -17.92
CA ILE A 147 -3.32 8.78 -16.66
C ILE A 147 -3.92 8.06 -15.43
N PHE A 148 -5.13 7.53 -15.57
CA PHE A 148 -5.84 6.88 -14.46
C PHE A 148 -5.68 5.36 -14.42
N PHE A 149 -5.26 4.72 -15.51
CA PHE A 149 -5.24 3.25 -15.56
C PHE A 149 -3.86 2.68 -15.87
N ASN A 150 -3.21 3.23 -16.87
CA ASN A 150 -1.94 2.76 -17.38
C ASN A 150 -1.19 3.94 -18.01
N TYR A 151 -0.78 4.86 -17.18
CA TYR A 151 0.04 5.98 -17.62
C TYR A 151 1.46 5.48 -18.00
N GLY A 152 1.81 4.35 -17.44
CA GLY A 152 2.95 3.50 -17.77
C GLY A 152 4.22 4.29 -18.00
N TYR A 153 5.11 4.31 -17.08
CA TYR A 153 6.51 4.35 -17.42
C TYR A 153 6.76 3.11 -18.30
N THR A 154 6.51 3.25 -19.60
CA THR A 154 6.68 2.17 -20.58
C THR A 154 8.12 1.68 -20.64
N ASP A 155 9.06 2.48 -20.11
CA ASP A 155 10.49 2.24 -20.15
C ASP A 155 11.08 1.79 -18.81
N THR A 156 10.36 1.95 -17.70
CA THR A 156 10.76 1.39 -16.41
C THR A 156 9.96 0.13 -16.11
N GLY A 157 10.19 -0.90 -16.91
CA GLY A 157 9.64 -2.21 -16.62
C GLY A 157 10.12 -2.69 -15.25
N TYR A 158 9.22 -3.22 -14.47
CA TYR A 158 9.56 -3.97 -13.27
C TYR A 158 10.28 -5.27 -13.71
N ILE A 159 11.48 -5.47 -13.26
CA ILE A 159 12.18 -6.73 -13.55
C ILE A 159 11.54 -7.80 -12.66
N ASN A 160 10.86 -8.76 -13.29
CA ASN A 160 10.29 -9.90 -12.61
C ASN A 160 11.39 -10.87 -12.14
N TRP A 161 10.97 -11.95 -11.48
CA TRP A 161 11.87 -13.01 -10.99
C TRP A 161 12.74 -13.66 -12.06
N ASN A 162 12.29 -13.72 -13.29
CA ASN A 162 12.97 -14.34 -14.41
C ASN A 162 13.92 -13.35 -15.11
N HIS A 163 14.15 -12.17 -14.51
CA HIS A 163 14.87 -11.05 -15.13
C HIS A 163 14.23 -10.51 -16.41
N GLU A 164 12.93 -10.73 -16.59
CA GLU A 164 12.16 -10.19 -17.70
C GLU A 164 11.52 -8.85 -17.28
N LEU A 165 11.53 -7.90 -18.20
CA LEU A 165 10.82 -6.63 -18.06
C LEU A 165 9.31 -6.87 -18.14
N THR A 166 8.64 -6.84 -17.01
CA THR A 166 7.17 -6.87 -16.96
C THR A 166 6.62 -5.46 -16.87
N MET A 167 5.76 -5.12 -17.82
CA MET A 167 5.04 -3.85 -17.83
C MET A 167 3.98 -3.85 -16.74
N MET A 168 4.18 -3.11 -15.66
CA MET A 168 3.12 -2.88 -14.68
C MET A 168 2.16 -1.82 -15.22
N SER A 169 0.88 -2.18 -15.34
CA SER A 169 -0.19 -1.21 -15.55
C SER A 169 -0.41 -0.41 -14.27
N VAL A 170 0.15 0.80 -14.20
CA VAL A 170 0.01 1.69 -13.05
C VAL A 170 -0.54 3.04 -13.47
N PRO A 171 -1.34 3.73 -12.62
CA PRO A 171 -1.77 5.09 -12.87
C PRO A 171 -0.60 6.08 -12.74
N ALA A 172 -0.77 7.34 -13.14
CA ALA A 172 0.26 8.38 -13.03
C ALA A 172 0.81 8.49 -11.61
N HIS A 173 -0.06 8.45 -10.61
CA HIS A 173 0.35 8.33 -9.22
C HIS A 173 0.56 6.87 -8.84
N THR A 174 1.77 6.37 -9.07
CA THR A 174 2.12 4.94 -8.96
C THR A 174 1.52 4.22 -7.73
N PRO A 175 1.63 4.69 -6.47
CA PRO A 175 1.06 3.96 -5.33
C PRO A 175 -0.46 3.77 -5.41
N PHE A 176 -1.15 4.54 -6.27
CA PHE A 176 -2.60 4.48 -6.39
C PHE A 176 -3.12 3.29 -7.20
N TRP A 177 -2.24 2.41 -7.71
CA TRP A 177 -2.68 1.12 -8.23
C TRP A 177 -3.56 0.37 -7.22
N TYR A 178 -3.21 0.42 -5.92
CA TYR A 178 -4.02 -0.15 -4.84
C TYR A 178 -5.42 0.47 -4.77
N VAL A 179 -5.54 1.80 -4.91
CA VAL A 179 -6.84 2.49 -4.86
C VAL A 179 -7.68 2.17 -6.10
N ARG A 180 -7.05 2.08 -7.29
CA ARG A 180 -7.69 1.62 -8.53
C ARG A 180 -8.31 0.24 -8.34
N ASP A 181 -7.51 -0.71 -7.89
CA ASP A 181 -7.96 -2.08 -7.69
C ASP A 181 -9.06 -2.17 -6.62
N LEU A 182 -8.95 -1.36 -5.57
CA LEU A 182 -10.02 -1.25 -4.57
C LEU A 182 -11.33 -0.71 -5.16
N ILE A 183 -11.28 0.24 -6.09
CA ILE A 183 -12.47 0.73 -6.81
C ILE A 183 -13.10 -0.40 -7.63
N VAL A 184 -12.29 -1.16 -8.37
CA VAL A 184 -12.75 -2.34 -9.13
C VAL A 184 -13.40 -3.38 -8.21
N LEU A 185 -12.76 -3.70 -7.07
CA LEU A 185 -13.29 -4.65 -6.09
C LEU A 185 -14.62 -4.18 -5.45
N VAL A 186 -14.78 -2.87 -5.26
CA VAL A 186 -16.06 -2.29 -4.81
C VAL A 186 -17.15 -2.49 -5.87
N ILE A 187 -16.85 -2.36 -7.15
CA ILE A 187 -17.78 -2.63 -8.25
C ILE A 187 -18.11 -4.12 -8.30
N MET A 188 -17.09 -4.99 -8.15
CA MET A 188 -17.25 -6.45 -8.13
C MET A 188 -17.87 -6.99 -6.82
N SER A 189 -18.10 -6.16 -5.83
CA SER A 189 -18.53 -6.59 -4.50
C SER A 189 -19.84 -7.40 -4.46
N PRO A 190 -20.84 -7.22 -5.37
CA PRO A 190 -22.01 -8.12 -5.44
C PRO A 190 -21.59 -9.56 -5.75
N LEU A 191 -20.78 -9.75 -6.77
CA LEU A 191 -20.28 -11.06 -7.17
C LEU A 191 -19.49 -11.72 -6.02
N ILE A 192 -18.56 -10.95 -5.42
CA ILE A 192 -17.76 -11.42 -4.28
C ILE A 192 -18.68 -11.84 -3.12
N TYR A 193 -19.71 -11.06 -2.81
CA TYR A 193 -20.66 -11.39 -1.75
C TYR A 193 -21.37 -12.73 -1.98
N PHE A 194 -21.90 -12.92 -3.18
CA PHE A 194 -22.61 -14.17 -3.51
C PHE A 194 -21.69 -15.39 -3.52
N LEU A 195 -20.47 -15.25 -4.03
CA LEU A 195 -19.45 -16.30 -4.00
C LEU A 195 -19.08 -16.66 -2.55
N LEU A 196 -18.85 -15.65 -1.68
CA LEU A 196 -18.53 -15.88 -0.27
C LEU A 196 -19.64 -16.61 0.47
N LYS A 197 -20.91 -16.31 0.14
CA LYS A 197 -22.06 -16.98 0.74
C LYS A 197 -22.28 -18.40 0.20
N ARG A 198 -22.13 -18.57 -1.12
CA ARG A 198 -22.39 -19.87 -1.78
C ARG A 198 -21.29 -20.89 -1.51
N LEU A 199 -20.03 -20.47 -1.55
CA LEU A 199 -18.87 -21.35 -1.40
C LEU A 199 -18.32 -21.36 0.03
N MET A 200 -18.99 -20.71 0.98
CA MET A 200 -18.58 -20.63 2.39
C MET A 200 -17.08 -20.26 2.58
N GLY A 201 -16.53 -19.46 1.67
CA GLY A 201 -15.12 -19.06 1.68
C GLY A 201 -14.19 -19.99 0.91
N GLY A 202 -14.65 -21.08 0.31
CA GLY A 202 -13.81 -22.01 -0.45
C GLY A 202 -13.04 -21.34 -1.60
N GLN A 203 -13.60 -20.30 -2.25
CA GLN A 203 -12.90 -19.51 -3.26
C GLN A 203 -11.64 -18.82 -2.70
N ILE A 204 -11.58 -18.52 -1.40
CA ILE A 204 -10.40 -17.92 -0.77
C ILE A 204 -9.22 -18.89 -0.85
N LEU A 205 -9.46 -20.18 -0.61
CA LEU A 205 -8.41 -21.20 -0.69
C LEU A 205 -7.83 -21.28 -2.10
N ILE A 206 -8.69 -21.23 -3.12
CA ILE A 206 -8.27 -21.23 -4.53
C ILE A 206 -7.44 -19.97 -4.83
N LEU A 207 -7.94 -18.80 -4.42
CA LEU A 207 -7.23 -17.53 -4.64
C LEU A 207 -5.88 -17.48 -3.91
N LEU A 208 -5.80 -18.04 -2.69
CA LEU A 208 -4.54 -18.15 -1.96
C LEU A 208 -3.57 -19.15 -2.60
N ALA A 209 -4.08 -20.28 -3.12
CA ALA A 209 -3.26 -21.22 -3.86
C ALA A 209 -2.67 -20.58 -5.13
N ILE A 210 -3.47 -19.82 -5.88
CA ILE A 210 -2.99 -19.04 -7.03
C ILE A 210 -1.95 -18.00 -6.60
N TYR A 211 -2.21 -17.27 -5.50
CA TYR A 211 -1.28 -16.29 -4.97
C TYR A 211 0.08 -16.89 -4.57
N ILE A 212 0.09 -18.13 -4.06
CA ILE A 212 1.33 -18.82 -3.70
C ILE A 212 2.03 -19.36 -4.95
N ALA A 213 1.27 -19.91 -5.90
CA ALA A 213 1.80 -20.56 -7.10
C ALA A 213 2.30 -19.57 -8.16
N MET A 214 1.64 -18.40 -8.26
CA MET A 214 1.97 -17.36 -9.22
C MET A 214 2.64 -16.19 -8.49
N PRO A 215 3.97 -16.09 -8.53
CA PRO A 215 4.67 -15.01 -7.85
C PRO A 215 4.28 -13.64 -8.44
N PHE A 216 3.87 -12.77 -7.57
CA PHE A 216 3.84 -11.30 -7.59
C PHE A 216 3.33 -10.52 -8.80
N ASP A 217 3.29 -11.07 -10.01
CA ASP A 217 2.98 -10.32 -11.24
C ASP A 217 1.48 -10.06 -11.45
N ASN A 218 0.61 -10.77 -10.72
CA ASN A 218 -0.84 -10.60 -10.79
C ASN A 218 -1.38 -9.80 -9.58
N ILE A 219 -1.25 -8.49 -9.66
CA ILE A 219 -1.73 -7.54 -8.64
C ILE A 219 -3.22 -7.73 -8.35
N ASP A 220 -4.04 -7.93 -9.39
CA ASP A 220 -5.50 -8.05 -9.29
C ASP A 220 -5.95 -9.25 -8.46
N ILE A 221 -5.25 -10.38 -8.57
CA ILE A 221 -5.56 -11.61 -7.80
C ILE A 221 -5.27 -11.39 -6.32
N ARG A 222 -4.17 -10.69 -5.97
CA ARG A 222 -3.85 -10.35 -4.58
C ARG A 222 -4.94 -9.49 -3.96
N GLY A 223 -5.34 -8.43 -4.63
CA GLY A 223 -6.42 -7.55 -4.19
C GLY A 223 -7.71 -8.33 -3.94
N LEU A 224 -8.10 -9.18 -4.89
CA LEU A 224 -9.31 -10.00 -4.81
C LEU A 224 -9.25 -11.01 -3.64
N ALA A 225 -8.12 -11.71 -3.47
CA ALA A 225 -7.93 -12.68 -2.39
C ALA A 225 -8.07 -12.00 -1.01
N PHE A 226 -7.29 -10.96 -0.76
CA PHE A 226 -7.24 -10.32 0.56
C PHE A 226 -8.50 -9.50 0.87
N PHE A 227 -9.12 -8.85 -0.11
CA PHE A 227 -10.42 -8.21 0.07
C PHE A 227 -11.51 -9.24 0.39
N SER A 228 -11.49 -10.41 -0.26
CA SER A 228 -12.41 -11.50 0.01
C SER A 228 -12.23 -12.10 1.40
N ILE A 229 -10.98 -12.24 1.88
CA ILE A 229 -10.68 -12.63 3.27
C ILE A 229 -11.34 -11.67 4.26
N GLY A 230 -11.16 -10.37 4.06
CA GLY A 230 -11.77 -9.34 4.90
C GLY A 230 -13.31 -9.43 4.90
N GLY A 231 -13.90 -9.60 3.71
CA GLY A 231 -15.35 -9.82 3.54
C GLY A 231 -15.83 -11.08 4.23
N TYR A 232 -15.12 -12.20 4.11
CA TYR A 232 -15.46 -13.46 4.75
C TYR A 232 -15.43 -13.37 6.28
N ILE A 233 -14.38 -12.77 6.82
CA ILE A 233 -14.29 -12.53 8.28
C ILE A 233 -15.49 -11.72 8.75
N GLN A 234 -15.88 -10.67 8.04
CA GLN A 234 -17.01 -9.83 8.41
C GLN A 234 -18.34 -10.61 8.33
N LEU A 235 -18.57 -11.37 7.27
CA LEU A 235 -19.85 -12.05 7.01
C LEU A 235 -20.04 -13.33 7.81
N SER A 236 -18.95 -14.03 8.19
CA SER A 236 -19.02 -15.35 8.83
C SER A 236 -18.79 -15.30 10.34
N PHE A 237 -17.87 -14.48 10.82
CA PHE A 237 -17.45 -14.53 12.22
C PHE A 237 -18.25 -13.67 13.20
N GLN A 238 -19.00 -12.67 12.71
CA GLN A 238 -19.62 -11.70 13.64
C GLN A 238 -20.97 -12.10 14.20
N LYS A 239 -21.68 -13.04 13.56
CA LYS A 239 -23.08 -13.31 13.93
C LYS A 239 -23.25 -13.86 15.35
N ASN A 240 -22.22 -14.51 15.91
CA ASN A 240 -22.32 -15.22 17.19
C ASN A 240 -21.23 -14.84 18.22
N ARG A 241 -20.33 -13.87 17.96
CA ARG A 241 -19.28 -13.50 18.91
C ARG A 241 -19.60 -12.17 19.63
N THR A 242 -19.87 -12.29 20.91
CA THR A 242 -20.03 -11.13 21.85
C THR A 242 -18.75 -10.85 22.63
N LYS A 243 -17.95 -11.90 22.89
CA LYS A 243 -16.71 -11.82 23.70
C LYS A 243 -15.53 -11.44 22.82
N GLY A 244 -14.65 -10.59 23.33
CA GLY A 244 -13.40 -10.21 22.67
C GLY A 244 -12.44 -11.39 22.46
N ILE A 245 -11.50 -11.24 21.53
CA ILE A 245 -10.45 -12.23 21.27
C ILE A 245 -9.35 -12.05 22.32
N ARG A 246 -9.05 -13.13 23.06
CA ARG A 246 -7.86 -13.18 23.92
C ARG A 246 -6.70 -13.73 23.11
N VAL A 247 -5.68 -12.92 22.88
CA VAL A 247 -4.45 -13.33 22.22
C VAL A 247 -3.41 -13.67 23.29
N SER A 248 -2.94 -14.93 23.31
CA SER A 248 -1.88 -15.32 24.24
C SER A 248 -0.54 -14.68 23.86
N ASN A 249 0.32 -14.45 24.86
CA ASN A 249 1.68 -13.93 24.62
C ASN A 249 2.49 -14.89 23.75
N SER A 250 2.38 -16.20 24.04
CA SER A 250 3.08 -17.24 23.31
C SER A 250 2.68 -17.30 21.85
N LEU A 251 1.38 -17.24 21.52
CA LEU A 251 0.91 -17.25 20.15
C LEU A 251 1.38 -16.02 19.38
N CYS A 252 1.34 -14.84 19.98
CA CYS A 252 1.83 -13.61 19.38
C CYS A 252 3.35 -13.67 19.17
N GLY A 253 4.10 -14.15 20.17
CA GLY A 253 5.55 -14.30 20.08
C GLY A 253 5.98 -15.32 19.03
N LEU A 254 5.32 -16.49 19.00
CA LEU A 254 5.57 -17.51 17.96
C LEU A 254 5.27 -16.99 16.55
N GLY A 255 4.13 -16.33 16.36
CA GLY A 255 3.78 -15.75 15.06
C GLY A 255 4.81 -14.72 14.59
N MET A 256 5.21 -13.80 15.47
CA MET A 256 6.23 -12.79 15.14
C MET A 256 7.61 -13.42 14.94
N GLY A 257 8.00 -14.37 15.78
CA GLY A 257 9.27 -15.09 15.63
C GLY A 257 9.37 -15.84 14.31
N LEU A 258 8.30 -16.56 13.94
CA LEU A 258 8.24 -17.26 12.65
C LEU A 258 8.26 -16.28 11.47
N PHE A 259 7.53 -15.17 11.57
CA PHE A 259 7.55 -14.14 10.54
C PHE A 259 8.95 -13.55 10.34
N LEU A 260 9.66 -13.21 11.42
CA LEU A 260 11.01 -12.67 11.36
C LEU A 260 12.01 -13.72 10.82
N LEU A 261 11.91 -14.98 11.26
CA LEU A 261 12.76 -16.06 10.76
C LEU A 261 12.58 -16.28 9.26
N LEU A 262 11.33 -16.39 8.80
CA LEU A 262 11.05 -16.52 7.36
C LEU A 262 11.46 -15.28 6.58
N SER A 263 11.31 -14.10 7.16
CA SER A 263 11.78 -12.86 6.52
C SER A 263 13.29 -12.84 6.33
N PHE A 264 14.05 -13.32 7.33
CA PHE A 264 15.49 -13.46 7.20
C PHE A 264 15.86 -14.45 6.09
N ILE A 265 15.20 -15.62 6.05
CA ILE A 265 15.42 -16.63 5.00
C ILE A 265 15.08 -16.04 3.61
N ASN A 266 14.05 -15.22 3.50
CA ASN A 266 13.64 -14.58 2.25
C ASN A 266 14.68 -13.59 1.68
N VAL A 267 15.57 -13.04 2.48
CA VAL A 267 16.65 -12.20 1.97
C VAL A 267 17.48 -13.00 0.94
N PHE A 268 17.62 -14.30 1.15
CA PHE A 268 18.41 -15.20 0.30
C PHE A 268 17.54 -16.03 -0.67
N TYR A 269 16.32 -16.37 -0.25
CA TYR A 269 15.40 -17.26 -0.99
C TYR A 269 14.02 -16.62 -1.14
N ARG A 270 13.88 -15.74 -2.11
CA ARG A 270 12.66 -14.97 -2.31
C ARG A 270 11.42 -15.79 -2.71
N SER A 271 11.61 -17.02 -3.20
CA SER A 271 10.51 -17.91 -3.60
C SER A 271 9.48 -18.19 -2.51
N ILE A 272 9.86 -18.09 -1.22
CA ILE A 272 8.93 -18.30 -0.09
C ILE A 272 8.22 -17.00 0.36
N LEU A 273 8.42 -15.87 -0.33
CA LEU A 273 7.85 -14.59 0.06
C LEU A 273 6.31 -14.60 0.19
N PRO A 274 5.53 -15.25 -0.69
CA PRO A 274 4.08 -15.31 -0.49
C PRO A 274 3.67 -15.96 0.83
N ILE A 275 4.33 -17.03 1.21
CA ILE A 275 4.07 -17.73 2.49
C ILE A 275 4.49 -16.84 3.67
N THR A 276 5.64 -16.18 3.57
CA THR A 276 6.12 -15.23 4.59
C THR A 276 5.12 -14.09 4.79
N VAL A 277 4.58 -13.54 3.71
CA VAL A 277 3.56 -12.47 3.79
C VAL A 277 2.29 -12.97 4.48
N LEU A 278 1.80 -14.18 4.18
CA LEU A 278 0.61 -14.75 4.83
C LEU A 278 0.81 -14.94 6.34
N ILE A 279 1.97 -15.44 6.74
CA ILE A 279 2.35 -15.58 8.15
C ILE A 279 2.49 -14.19 8.80
N GLY A 280 3.14 -13.25 8.11
CA GLY A 280 3.30 -11.88 8.57
C GLY A 280 1.96 -11.15 8.76
N ILE A 281 1.00 -11.31 7.86
CA ILE A 281 -0.38 -10.78 7.99
C ILE A 281 -1.00 -11.30 9.30
N SER A 282 -0.93 -12.61 9.53
CA SER A 282 -1.48 -13.24 10.73
C SER A 282 -0.80 -12.73 12.00
N ALA A 283 0.53 -12.64 12.00
CA ALA A 283 1.34 -12.12 13.10
C ALA A 283 1.01 -10.65 13.42
N VAL A 284 0.92 -9.79 12.40
CA VAL A 284 0.59 -8.37 12.55
C VAL A 284 -0.84 -8.17 13.06
N ILE A 285 -1.80 -8.97 12.62
CA ILE A 285 -3.18 -8.94 13.15
C ILE A 285 -3.19 -9.33 14.63
N LEU A 286 -2.54 -10.42 15.02
CA LEU A 286 -2.44 -10.86 16.42
C LEU A 286 -1.78 -9.78 17.30
N LEU A 287 -0.69 -9.18 16.81
CA LEU A 287 0.00 -8.10 17.50
C LEU A 287 -0.91 -6.88 17.67
N SER A 288 -1.64 -6.48 16.62
CA SER A 288 -2.53 -5.32 16.65
C SER A 288 -3.70 -5.52 17.62
N LEU A 289 -4.30 -6.71 17.67
CA LEU A 289 -5.37 -7.06 18.61
C LEU A 289 -4.89 -6.98 20.07
N LYS A 290 -3.62 -7.29 20.30
CA LYS A 290 -3.01 -7.24 21.64
C LYS A 290 -2.59 -5.83 22.02
N LEU A 291 -1.96 -5.07 21.12
CA LEU A 291 -1.41 -3.75 21.42
C LEU A 291 -2.46 -2.65 21.40
N SER A 292 -3.49 -2.74 20.56
CA SER A 292 -4.52 -1.71 20.43
C SER A 292 -5.30 -1.45 21.72
N SER A 293 -5.39 -2.46 22.60
CA SER A 293 -5.99 -2.31 23.92
C SER A 293 -5.08 -1.62 24.94
N ARG A 294 -3.77 -1.60 24.71
CA ARG A 294 -2.76 -1.05 25.63
C ARG A 294 -2.18 0.28 25.16
N ILE A 295 -1.94 0.41 23.86
CA ILE A 295 -1.31 1.57 23.25
C ILE A 295 -2.32 2.24 22.35
N LYS A 296 -2.77 3.44 22.72
CA LYS A 296 -3.65 4.26 21.87
C LYS A 296 -2.80 5.08 20.92
N ILE A 297 -3.00 4.91 19.62
CA ILE A 297 -2.44 5.81 18.61
C ILE A 297 -3.25 7.11 18.60
N ASN A 298 -2.57 8.23 18.44
CA ASN A 298 -3.22 9.52 18.28
C ASN A 298 -4.22 9.45 17.09
N GLU A 299 -5.46 9.83 17.35
CA GLU A 299 -6.55 9.76 16.38
C GLU A 299 -6.26 10.61 15.14
N GLN A 300 -5.61 11.77 15.31
CA GLN A 300 -5.22 12.61 14.18
C GLN A 300 -4.19 11.95 13.28
N LEU A 301 -3.24 11.19 13.86
CA LEU A 301 -2.26 10.43 13.12
C LEU A 301 -2.93 9.30 12.32
N SER A 302 -3.91 8.62 12.90
CA SER A 302 -4.70 7.61 12.18
C SER A 302 -5.53 8.22 11.05
N LYS A 303 -6.12 9.41 11.24
CA LYS A 303 -6.88 10.12 10.21
C LYS A 303 -6.01 10.63 9.06
N SER A 304 -4.78 11.06 9.35
CA SER A 304 -3.83 11.55 8.33
C SER A 304 -3.24 10.44 7.45
N SER A 305 -3.39 9.17 7.82
CA SER A 305 -2.78 8.03 7.15
C SER A 305 -3.04 7.97 5.64
N PHE A 306 -4.26 8.27 5.20
CA PHE A 306 -4.55 8.29 3.75
C PHE A 306 -3.81 9.40 3.02
N PHE A 307 -3.72 10.59 3.62
CA PHE A 307 -2.98 11.71 3.03
C PHE A 307 -1.48 11.40 2.99
N MET A 308 -0.92 10.85 4.06
CA MET A 308 0.48 10.40 4.09
C MET A 308 0.75 9.37 2.99
N PHE A 309 -0.15 8.38 2.83
CA PHE A 309 -0.08 7.39 1.75
C PHE A 309 -0.11 8.05 0.36
N ALA A 310 -0.89 9.11 0.16
CA ALA A 310 -0.95 9.79 -1.12
C ALA A 310 0.23 10.76 -1.34
N PHE A 311 0.63 11.49 -0.32
CA PHE A 311 1.58 12.60 -0.47
C PHE A 311 3.05 12.20 -0.45
N HIS A 312 3.41 11.10 0.25
CA HIS A 312 4.82 10.72 0.43
C HIS A 312 5.59 10.60 -0.88
N MET A 313 4.93 10.13 -1.95
CA MET A 313 5.59 9.89 -3.23
C MET A 313 6.03 11.20 -3.91
N PHE A 314 5.36 12.32 -3.65
CA PHE A 314 5.85 13.63 -4.12
C PHE A 314 7.16 14.00 -3.43
N LEU A 315 7.26 13.74 -2.13
CA LEU A 315 8.49 13.96 -1.36
C LEU A 315 9.63 13.04 -1.81
N VAL A 316 9.33 11.76 -2.03
CA VAL A 316 10.31 10.79 -2.55
C VAL A 316 10.86 11.26 -3.89
N VAL A 317 10.00 11.61 -4.84
CA VAL A 317 10.44 12.07 -6.16
C VAL A 317 11.21 13.39 -6.07
N MET A 318 10.73 14.33 -5.26
CA MET A 318 11.44 15.60 -5.05
C MET A 318 12.86 15.36 -4.54
N VAL A 319 13.03 14.52 -3.52
CA VAL A 319 14.35 14.22 -2.95
C VAL A 319 15.23 13.48 -3.96
N ASN A 320 14.69 12.49 -4.68
CA ASN A 320 15.43 11.77 -5.72
C ASN A 320 15.88 12.69 -6.87
N THR A 321 15.01 13.62 -7.28
CA THR A 321 15.36 14.61 -8.32
C THR A 321 16.46 15.55 -7.83
N LEU A 322 16.36 16.06 -6.60
CA LEU A 322 17.40 16.90 -6.01
C LEU A 322 18.73 16.15 -5.85
N TYR A 323 18.69 14.90 -5.44
CA TYR A 323 19.86 14.04 -5.35
C TYR A 323 20.51 13.84 -6.73
N GLY A 324 19.74 13.48 -7.76
CA GLY A 324 20.26 13.34 -9.12
C GLY A 324 20.86 14.65 -9.68
N MET A 325 20.23 15.79 -9.37
CA MET A 325 20.74 17.11 -9.80
C MET A 325 22.01 17.55 -9.06
N SER A 326 22.26 17.04 -7.88
CA SER A 326 23.43 17.41 -7.06
C SER A 326 24.73 16.78 -7.56
N HIS A 327 24.66 15.76 -8.42
CA HIS A 327 25.80 14.93 -8.86
C HIS A 327 26.64 14.38 -7.70
N LEU A 328 26.04 14.26 -6.51
CA LEU A 328 26.70 13.68 -5.34
C LEU A 328 26.68 12.17 -5.44
N GLU A 329 27.83 11.55 -5.49
CA GLU A 329 27.99 10.11 -5.34
C GLU A 329 28.17 9.78 -3.85
N ILE A 330 27.13 9.20 -3.24
CA ILE A 330 27.22 8.76 -1.85
C ILE A 330 27.67 7.29 -1.85
N ASN A 331 28.97 7.09 -1.67
CA ASN A 331 29.60 5.76 -1.61
C ASN A 331 29.74 5.23 -0.17
N ASN A 332 29.37 6.03 0.83
CA ASN A 332 29.44 5.63 2.23
C ASN A 332 28.19 4.87 2.63
N GLU A 333 28.34 3.59 2.90
CA GLU A 333 27.26 2.68 3.31
C GLU A 333 26.51 3.17 4.55
N PHE A 334 27.21 3.71 5.53
CA PHE A 334 26.58 4.20 6.76
C PHE A 334 25.70 5.42 6.49
N VAL A 335 26.12 6.30 5.59
CA VAL A 335 25.31 7.46 5.17
C VAL A 335 24.06 7.00 4.43
N LEU A 336 24.19 6.05 3.50
CA LEU A 336 23.06 5.47 2.79
C LEU A 336 22.07 4.79 3.76
N LEU A 337 22.58 4.07 4.74
CA LEU A 337 21.77 3.44 5.78
C LEU A 337 21.01 4.48 6.62
N LEU A 338 21.70 5.53 7.04
CA LEU A 338 21.10 6.62 7.81
C LEU A 338 19.99 7.31 7.01
N MET A 339 20.26 7.63 5.74
CA MET A 339 19.25 8.22 4.85
C MET A 339 18.03 7.29 4.71
N TYR A 340 18.26 6.02 4.49
CA TYR A 340 17.19 5.02 4.36
C TYR A 340 16.29 4.92 5.60
N LEU A 341 16.87 5.03 6.80
CA LEU A 341 16.11 4.94 8.05
C LEU A 341 15.40 6.25 8.41
N VAL A 342 16.04 7.39 8.12
CA VAL A 342 15.54 8.73 8.52
C VAL A 342 14.52 9.29 7.54
N LEU A 343 14.77 9.19 6.22
CA LEU A 343 13.91 9.83 5.22
C LEU A 343 12.45 9.39 5.27
N PRO A 344 12.10 8.10 5.44
CA PRO A 344 10.70 7.69 5.58
C PRO A 344 9.98 8.38 6.75
N ILE A 345 10.68 8.58 7.86
CA ILE A 345 10.14 9.26 9.04
C ILE A 345 9.93 10.75 8.72
N VAL A 346 10.92 11.39 8.08
CA VAL A 346 10.80 12.80 7.63
C VAL A 346 9.63 12.96 6.66
N TYR A 347 9.47 12.04 5.69
CA TYR A 347 8.33 12.07 4.76
C TYR A 347 6.99 11.98 5.48
N CYS A 348 6.88 11.12 6.49
CA CYS A 348 5.66 11.02 7.32
C CYS A 348 5.40 12.31 8.10
N ILE A 349 6.43 12.91 8.70
CA ILE A 349 6.31 14.16 9.47
C ILE A 349 5.87 15.30 8.55
N LEU A 350 6.53 15.50 7.41
CA LEU A 350 6.18 16.55 6.45
C LEU A 350 4.76 16.34 5.89
N SER A 351 4.41 15.09 5.57
CA SER A 351 3.05 14.74 5.13
C SER A 351 2.00 15.04 6.20
N TYR A 352 2.31 14.84 7.48
CA TYR A 352 1.40 15.18 8.58
C TYR A 352 1.16 16.67 8.69
N PHE A 353 2.19 17.49 8.58
CA PHE A 353 2.04 18.95 8.59
C PHE A 353 1.26 19.43 7.36
N ALA A 354 1.56 18.91 6.16
CA ALA A 354 0.80 19.21 4.95
C ALA A 354 -0.69 18.82 5.10
N TYR A 355 -0.99 17.64 5.66
CA TYR A 355 -2.35 17.22 6.00
C TYR A 355 -3.07 18.25 6.87
N ARG A 356 -2.41 18.76 7.92
CA ARG A 356 -3.01 19.76 8.81
C ARG A 356 -3.31 21.08 8.11
N LEU A 357 -2.50 21.47 7.13
CA LEU A 357 -2.76 22.65 6.31
C LEU A 357 -3.95 22.44 5.36
N ILE A 358 -3.99 21.28 4.68
CA ILE A 358 -5.10 20.94 3.76
C ILE A 358 -6.43 20.85 4.49
N CYS A 359 -6.47 20.34 5.71
CA CYS A 359 -7.70 20.26 6.52
C CYS A 359 -8.32 21.63 6.85
N LYS A 360 -7.56 22.73 6.77
CA LYS A 360 -8.08 24.09 6.97
C LYS A 360 -8.95 24.56 5.81
N ASN A 361 -8.78 23.98 4.60
CA ASN A 361 -9.57 24.33 3.43
C ASN A 361 -10.52 23.18 3.07
N ARG A 362 -11.83 23.44 3.16
CA ARG A 362 -12.89 22.46 2.92
C ARG A 362 -12.86 21.88 1.50
N HIS A 363 -12.56 22.68 0.49
CA HIS A 363 -12.54 22.23 -0.90
C HIS A 363 -11.34 21.34 -1.17
N LEU A 364 -10.14 21.74 -0.74
CA LEU A 364 -8.92 20.91 -0.85
C LEU A 364 -9.07 19.61 -0.06
N SER A 365 -9.64 19.67 1.14
CA SER A 365 -9.92 18.49 1.94
C SER A 365 -10.87 17.52 1.23
N LEU A 366 -11.93 18.03 0.57
CA LEU A 366 -12.84 17.19 -0.19
C LEU A 366 -12.14 16.52 -1.38
N LEU A 367 -11.34 17.25 -2.13
CA LEU A 367 -10.64 16.75 -3.32
C LEU A 367 -9.55 15.74 -2.96
N LEU A 368 -8.75 16.01 -1.93
CA LEU A 368 -7.55 15.21 -1.61
C LEU A 368 -7.81 14.12 -0.58
N LEU A 369 -8.77 14.29 0.32
CA LEU A 369 -9.12 13.35 1.38
C LEU A 369 -10.48 12.69 1.20
N GLY A 370 -11.34 13.27 0.36
CA GLY A 370 -12.74 12.91 0.30
C GLY A 370 -13.48 13.34 1.58
N LYS A 371 -14.54 12.63 1.95
CA LYS A 371 -15.30 12.87 3.20
C LYS A 371 -14.63 12.23 4.45
N ARG A 372 -13.30 12.31 4.56
CA ARG A 372 -12.54 11.70 5.69
C ARG A 372 -12.10 12.72 6.73
N SER A 373 -12.29 14.01 6.44
CA SER A 373 -11.95 15.14 7.32
C SER A 373 -12.99 15.33 8.41
#